data_cea4ed1974c9e31506ba53f6813aa9f4
#
_entry.id   cea4ed1974c9e31506ba53f6813aa9f4
#
_cell.length_a   1.000
_cell.length_b   1.000
_cell.length_c   1.000
_cell.angle_alpha   90.00
_cell.angle_beta   90.00
_cell.angle_gamma   90.00
#
_symmetry.space_group_name_H-M   'P 1'
#
loop_
_entity.id
_entity.type
_entity.pdbx_description
1 polymer ?
#
loop_
_entity_poly.entity_id
_entity_poly.type
_entity_poly.pdbx_seq_one_letter_code
_entity_poly.pdbx_strand_id
1 'polypeptide(L)'
;MGNSIYKVPVAVNEPVSSFAPGSEERTNLKIKLKEMSSKFYDIPIIVAGKEIRTNNTHNCVMPHNHSHILGKFHKAGKKEIEIAIQSSLAVRKKWMNMHWESRVAIFKKMATLLKGPYRETINAATMLGQSKNAFQAEIDSACELIDFFNFNCEYLQQIYQEQPPYSPEGVWNQVEYRGLEGFVFAITPFNLSLIHI
;
A
#
# COMPACT_ATOMS: atom_id res chain seq x y z
N MET A 1 18.07 1.36 24.47
CA MET A 1 18.11 1.88 23.10
C MET A 1 19.47 1.55 22.52
N GLY A 2 19.53 0.96 21.29
CA GLY A 2 20.80 0.79 20.59
C GLY A 2 21.33 2.15 20.16
N ASN A 3 22.64 2.31 20.15
CA ASN A 3 23.35 3.51 19.67
C ASN A 3 23.90 3.32 18.25
N SER A 4 23.44 2.29 17.53
CA SER A 4 23.84 2.02 16.16
C SER A 4 23.18 3.02 15.18
N ILE A 5 23.90 3.39 14.14
CA ILE A 5 23.36 4.15 13.01
C ILE A 5 22.82 3.13 11.99
N TYR A 6 21.51 3.10 11.88
CA TYR A 6 20.83 2.16 10.98
C TYR A 6 20.94 2.63 9.51
N LYS A 7 20.99 1.66 8.61
CA LYS A 7 20.97 1.90 7.19
C LYS A 7 19.88 1.03 6.55
N VAL A 8 18.99 1.67 5.79
CA VAL A 8 18.00 0.97 4.98
C VAL A 8 18.72 0.23 3.85
N PRO A 9 18.37 -1.03 3.55
CA PRO A 9 18.89 -1.71 2.38
C PRO A 9 18.61 -0.90 1.09
N VAL A 10 19.60 -0.84 0.21
CA VAL A 10 19.49 -0.14 -1.08
C VAL A 10 18.28 -0.68 -1.85
N ALA A 11 17.44 0.20 -2.33
CA ALA A 11 16.29 -0.16 -3.13
C ALA A 11 16.71 -0.53 -4.55
N VAL A 12 16.12 -1.60 -5.07
CA VAL A 12 16.27 -2.03 -6.46
C VAL A 12 14.89 -2.33 -7.00
N ASN A 13 14.69 -2.07 -8.30
CA ASN A 13 13.41 -2.33 -8.93
C ASN A 13 13.05 -3.82 -8.85
N GLU A 14 11.79 -4.09 -8.57
CA GLU A 14 11.25 -5.45 -8.53
C GLU A 14 11.25 -6.06 -9.94
N PRO A 15 11.81 -7.26 -10.12
CA PRO A 15 11.78 -7.93 -11.42
C PRO A 15 10.34 -8.18 -11.90
N VAL A 16 10.09 -7.84 -13.16
CA VAL A 16 8.79 -8.05 -13.82
C VAL A 16 8.70 -9.50 -14.28
N SER A 17 7.63 -10.20 -13.87
CA SER A 17 7.34 -11.57 -14.30
C SER A 17 6.91 -11.58 -15.76
N SER A 18 7.39 -12.56 -16.52
CA SER A 18 7.13 -12.65 -17.97
C SER A 18 5.77 -13.26 -18.31
N PHE A 19 5.23 -14.09 -17.42
CA PHE A 19 4.05 -14.93 -17.65
C PHE A 19 4.15 -15.77 -18.93
N ALA A 20 5.36 -16.22 -19.28
CA ALA A 20 5.62 -17.03 -20.46
C ALA A 20 4.79 -18.34 -20.46
N PRO A 21 4.46 -18.89 -21.63
CA PRO A 21 3.81 -20.19 -21.72
C PRO A 21 4.58 -21.26 -20.93
N GLY A 22 3.87 -21.97 -20.03
CA GLY A 22 4.46 -23.02 -19.19
C GLY A 22 5.13 -22.54 -17.90
N SER A 23 5.23 -21.22 -17.66
CA SER A 23 5.84 -20.70 -16.42
C SER A 23 4.94 -20.91 -15.20
N GLU A 24 5.57 -20.98 -14.04
CA GLU A 24 4.89 -21.18 -12.75
C GLU A 24 4.02 -19.97 -12.40
N GLU A 25 4.55 -18.75 -12.54
CA GLU A 25 3.82 -17.50 -12.27
C GLU A 25 2.54 -17.38 -13.11
N ARG A 26 2.59 -17.82 -14.39
CA ARG A 26 1.39 -17.88 -15.26
C ARG A 26 0.37 -18.88 -14.75
N THR A 27 0.82 -20.04 -14.31
CA THR A 27 -0.05 -21.10 -13.76
C THR A 27 -0.73 -20.62 -12.48
N ASN A 28 0.04 -20.06 -11.56
CA ASN A 28 -0.44 -19.55 -10.28
C ASN A 28 -1.43 -18.40 -10.48
N LEU A 29 -1.14 -17.46 -11.38
CA LEU A 29 -2.05 -16.36 -11.70
C LEU A 29 -3.38 -16.86 -12.27
N LYS A 30 -3.37 -17.86 -13.17
CA LYS A 30 -4.60 -18.46 -13.72
C LYS A 30 -5.44 -19.14 -12.63
N ILE A 31 -4.80 -19.85 -11.70
CA ILE A 31 -5.48 -20.46 -10.56
C ILE A 31 -6.14 -19.38 -9.69
N LYS A 32 -5.40 -18.31 -9.39
CA LYS A 32 -5.89 -17.19 -8.58
C LYS A 32 -7.04 -16.44 -9.26
N LEU A 33 -6.94 -16.17 -10.56
CA LEU A 33 -8.03 -15.57 -11.35
C LEU A 33 -9.32 -16.40 -11.29
N LYS A 34 -9.20 -17.72 -11.45
CA LYS A 34 -10.35 -18.64 -11.37
C LYS A 34 -10.95 -18.63 -9.96
N GLU A 35 -10.11 -18.69 -8.92
CA GLU A 35 -10.55 -18.63 -7.53
C GLU A 35 -11.31 -17.32 -7.27
N MET A 36 -10.69 -16.17 -7.60
CA MET A 36 -11.25 -14.87 -7.28
C MET A 36 -12.51 -14.54 -8.08
N SER A 37 -12.56 -14.94 -9.36
CA SER A 37 -13.77 -14.72 -10.18
C SER A 37 -14.96 -15.57 -9.75
N SER A 38 -14.74 -16.69 -9.05
CA SER A 38 -15.81 -17.55 -8.56
C SER A 38 -16.35 -17.15 -7.19
N LYS A 39 -15.71 -16.22 -6.50
CA LYS A 39 -16.13 -15.73 -5.18
C LYS A 39 -16.92 -14.43 -5.29
N PHE A 40 -17.85 -14.23 -4.37
CA PHE A 40 -18.48 -12.93 -4.13
C PHE A 40 -17.85 -12.29 -2.91
N TYR A 41 -17.38 -11.06 -3.06
CA TYR A 41 -16.68 -10.31 -2.00
C TYR A 41 -17.61 -9.29 -1.35
N ASP A 42 -17.71 -9.33 -0.03
CA ASP A 42 -18.37 -8.30 0.78
C ASP A 42 -17.30 -7.42 1.41
N ILE A 43 -17.04 -6.25 0.78
CA ILE A 43 -15.89 -5.37 1.08
C ILE A 43 -16.30 -4.34 2.12
N PRO A 44 -15.86 -4.46 3.39
CA PRO A 44 -16.20 -3.53 4.45
C PRO A 44 -15.37 -2.24 4.36
N ILE A 45 -15.82 -1.22 5.10
CA ILE A 45 -14.99 -0.07 5.46
C ILE A 45 -14.07 -0.52 6.60
N ILE A 46 -12.77 -0.21 6.51
CA ILE A 46 -11.80 -0.53 7.58
C ILE A 46 -11.43 0.75 8.32
N VAL A 47 -11.76 0.82 9.60
CA VAL A 47 -11.41 1.94 10.48
C VAL A 47 -10.83 1.42 11.78
N ALA A 48 -9.65 1.89 12.15
CA ALA A 48 -8.95 1.46 13.39
C ALA A 48 -8.82 -0.06 13.51
N GLY A 49 -8.60 -0.77 12.39
CA GLY A 49 -8.50 -2.24 12.35
C GLY A 49 -9.82 -2.99 12.52
N LYS A 50 -10.96 -2.29 12.49
CA LYS A 50 -12.30 -2.89 12.58
C LYS A 50 -13.03 -2.78 11.26
N GLU A 51 -13.76 -3.84 10.92
CA GLU A 51 -14.65 -3.86 9.77
C GLU A 51 -15.99 -3.19 10.11
N ILE A 52 -16.41 -2.25 9.30
CA ILE A 52 -17.70 -1.56 9.40
C ILE A 52 -18.50 -1.87 8.13
N ARG A 53 -19.70 -2.37 8.31
CA ARG A 53 -20.67 -2.62 7.24
C ARG A 53 -21.84 -1.66 7.39
N THR A 54 -22.20 -1.01 6.28
CA THR A 54 -23.32 -0.07 6.22
C THR A 54 -24.43 -0.63 5.33
N ASN A 55 -25.63 -0.05 5.41
CA ASN A 55 -26.71 -0.38 4.49
C ASN A 55 -26.56 0.31 3.11
N ASN A 56 -25.60 1.24 2.98
CA ASN A 56 -25.30 1.93 1.73
C ASN A 56 -24.16 1.18 1.01
N THR A 57 -24.51 0.35 0.04
CA THR A 57 -23.56 -0.47 -0.71
C THR A 57 -23.61 -0.19 -2.20
N HIS A 58 -22.55 -0.56 -2.91
CA HIS A 58 -22.51 -0.54 -4.37
C HIS A 58 -21.77 -1.77 -4.90
N ASN A 59 -22.16 -2.25 -6.07
CA ASN A 59 -21.57 -3.43 -6.67
C ASN A 59 -20.22 -3.13 -7.32
N CYS A 60 -19.28 -4.05 -7.16
CA CYS A 60 -18.05 -4.12 -7.94
C CYS A 60 -18.32 -5.01 -9.15
N VAL A 61 -18.47 -4.38 -10.32
CA VAL A 61 -18.76 -5.06 -11.58
C VAL A 61 -17.46 -5.27 -12.34
N MET A 62 -17.29 -6.42 -12.96
CA MET A 62 -16.17 -6.69 -13.85
C MET A 62 -16.28 -5.82 -15.13
N PRO A 63 -15.32 -4.92 -15.44
CA PRO A 63 -15.51 -3.95 -16.53
C PRO A 63 -15.62 -4.58 -17.93
N HIS A 64 -15.03 -5.75 -18.16
CA HIS A 64 -15.10 -6.48 -19.43
C HIS A 64 -16.23 -7.54 -19.45
N ASN A 65 -17.01 -7.65 -18.36
CA ASN A 65 -18.19 -8.51 -18.30
C ASN A 65 -19.18 -7.96 -17.27
N HIS A 66 -19.99 -6.97 -17.65
CA HIS A 66 -20.89 -6.25 -16.77
C HIS A 66 -21.98 -7.10 -16.10
N SER A 67 -22.25 -8.30 -16.61
CA SER A 67 -23.15 -9.25 -15.95
C SER A 67 -22.49 -9.97 -14.77
N HIS A 68 -21.16 -9.88 -14.62
CA HIS A 68 -20.42 -10.52 -13.55
C HIS A 68 -20.13 -9.53 -12.42
N ILE A 69 -20.76 -9.77 -11.27
CA ILE A 69 -20.57 -8.98 -10.06
C ILE A 69 -19.51 -9.68 -9.21
N LEU A 70 -18.35 -9.03 -9.04
CA LEU A 70 -17.24 -9.53 -8.22
C LEU A 70 -17.55 -9.43 -6.72
N GLY A 71 -18.37 -8.48 -6.33
CA GLY A 71 -18.71 -8.25 -4.95
C GLY A 71 -19.47 -6.95 -4.74
N LYS A 72 -19.61 -6.57 -3.49
CA LYS A 72 -20.16 -5.26 -3.09
C LYS A 72 -19.21 -4.59 -2.11
N PHE A 73 -19.16 -3.28 -2.13
CA PHE A 73 -18.46 -2.50 -1.12
C PHE A 73 -19.41 -1.59 -0.34
N HIS A 74 -19.06 -1.34 0.91
CA HIS A 74 -19.83 -0.47 1.81
C HIS A 74 -19.34 0.97 1.68
N LYS A 75 -20.27 1.91 1.46
CA LYS A 75 -19.97 3.35 1.37
C LYS A 75 -19.99 3.98 2.76
N ALA A 76 -18.96 4.78 3.03
CA ALA A 76 -18.89 5.60 4.24
C ALA A 76 -19.87 6.78 4.16
N GLY A 77 -20.59 7.02 5.23
CA GLY A 77 -21.30 8.25 5.48
C GLY A 77 -20.54 9.17 6.42
N LYS A 78 -21.19 10.27 6.84
CA LYS A 78 -20.60 11.26 7.74
C LYS A 78 -20.08 10.62 9.04
N LYS A 79 -20.81 9.67 9.61
CA LYS A 79 -20.45 8.99 10.86
C LYS A 79 -19.15 8.20 10.73
N GLU A 80 -19.00 7.41 9.67
CA GLU A 80 -17.81 6.60 9.43
C GLU A 80 -16.58 7.47 9.16
N ILE A 81 -16.76 8.59 8.43
CA ILE A 81 -15.71 9.58 8.17
C ILE A 81 -15.26 10.24 9.48
N GLU A 82 -16.18 10.65 10.35
CA GLU A 82 -15.87 11.23 11.65
C GLU A 82 -15.08 10.24 12.52
N ILE A 83 -15.49 8.96 12.57
CA ILE A 83 -14.77 7.91 13.31
C ILE A 83 -13.36 7.74 12.72
N ALA A 84 -13.21 7.74 11.40
CA ALA A 84 -11.90 7.61 10.74
C ALA A 84 -10.96 8.76 11.11
N ILE A 85 -11.45 10.00 11.07
CA ILE A 85 -10.69 11.20 11.46
C ILE A 85 -10.25 11.10 12.93
N GLN A 86 -11.18 10.83 13.85
CA GLN A 86 -10.88 10.72 15.27
C GLN A 86 -9.90 9.59 15.57
N SER A 87 -10.03 8.45 14.90
CA SER A 87 -9.09 7.33 15.05
C SER A 87 -7.69 7.70 14.57
N SER A 88 -7.58 8.44 13.46
CA SER A 88 -6.30 8.92 12.92
C SER A 88 -5.63 9.90 13.88
N LEU A 89 -6.39 10.84 14.42
CA LEU A 89 -5.90 11.81 15.42
C LEU A 89 -5.46 11.14 16.73
N ALA A 90 -6.18 10.13 17.17
CA ALA A 90 -5.87 9.40 18.40
C ALA A 90 -4.51 8.66 18.34
N VAL A 91 -4.13 8.13 17.17
CA VAL A 91 -2.85 7.41 17.01
C VAL A 91 -1.70 8.31 16.62
N ARG A 92 -1.94 9.58 16.28
CA ARG A 92 -0.93 10.52 15.76
C ARG A 92 0.32 10.61 16.63
N LYS A 93 0.16 10.83 17.94
CA LYS A 93 1.30 10.93 18.88
C LYS A 93 2.13 9.65 18.94
N LYS A 94 1.46 8.49 18.95
CA LYS A 94 2.14 7.19 18.97
C LYS A 94 2.96 6.99 17.70
N TRP A 95 2.39 7.31 16.54
CA TRP A 95 3.07 7.21 15.25
C TRP A 95 4.23 8.18 15.13
N MET A 96 4.04 9.43 15.54
CA MET A 96 5.06 10.48 15.52
C MET A 96 6.27 10.11 16.39
N ASN A 97 6.02 9.54 17.58
CA ASN A 97 7.07 9.16 18.54
C ASN A 97 7.66 7.76 18.26
N MET A 98 7.15 7.03 17.28
CA MET A 98 7.73 5.77 16.87
C MET A 98 9.07 6.04 16.16
N HIS A 99 10.13 5.29 16.54
CA HIS A 99 11.42 5.38 15.86
C HIS A 99 11.24 5.17 14.36
N TRP A 100 11.96 5.96 13.57
CA TRP A 100 11.79 5.96 12.12
C TRP A 100 12.07 4.58 11.50
N GLU A 101 13.03 3.84 12.05
CA GLU A 101 13.37 2.49 11.62
C GLU A 101 12.18 1.51 11.79
N SER A 102 11.46 1.64 12.91
CA SER A 102 10.25 0.83 13.15
C SER A 102 9.14 1.15 12.16
N ARG A 103 9.00 2.42 11.77
CA ARG A 103 8.06 2.82 10.71
C ARG A 103 8.47 2.25 9.35
N VAL A 104 9.75 2.36 8.99
CA VAL A 104 10.31 1.76 7.77
C VAL A 104 10.09 0.25 7.73
N ALA A 105 10.29 -0.45 8.86
CA ALA A 105 10.12 -1.90 8.94
C ALA A 105 8.69 -2.34 8.55
N ILE A 106 7.66 -1.54 8.85
CA ILE A 106 6.28 -1.83 8.44
C ILE A 106 6.16 -1.84 6.91
N PHE A 107 6.69 -0.82 6.23
CA PHE A 107 6.63 -0.71 4.76
C PHE A 107 7.49 -1.78 4.08
N LYS A 108 8.67 -2.08 4.61
CA LYS A 108 9.50 -3.20 4.12
C LYS A 108 8.79 -4.55 4.27
N LYS A 109 8.05 -4.75 5.36
CA LYS A 109 7.21 -5.94 5.54
C LYS A 109 6.08 -6.00 4.50
N MET A 110 5.43 -4.88 4.21
CA MET A 110 4.42 -4.80 3.14
C MET A 110 5.01 -5.18 1.78
N ALA A 111 6.16 -4.62 1.41
CA ALA A 111 6.87 -5.00 0.18
C ALA A 111 7.13 -6.51 0.10
N THR A 112 7.60 -7.12 1.20
CA THR A 112 7.85 -8.57 1.27
C THR A 112 6.59 -9.40 1.07
N LEU A 113 5.47 -8.99 1.67
CA LEU A 113 4.18 -9.68 1.53
C LEU A 113 3.65 -9.59 0.10
N LEU A 114 3.76 -8.42 -0.52
CA LEU A 114 3.35 -8.21 -1.92
C LEU A 114 4.23 -9.00 -2.90
N LYS A 115 5.55 -9.01 -2.67
CA LYS A 115 6.48 -9.78 -3.50
C LYS A 115 6.23 -11.29 -3.43
N GLY A 116 5.79 -11.78 -2.29
CA GLY A 116 5.54 -13.20 -2.02
C GLY A 116 4.06 -13.58 -2.11
N PRO A 117 3.40 -13.87 -0.96
CA PRO A 117 2.10 -14.55 -0.93
C PRO A 117 0.93 -13.75 -1.53
N TYR A 118 1.08 -12.45 -1.74
CA TYR A 118 -0.01 -11.61 -2.26
C TYR A 118 0.18 -11.15 -3.71
N ARG A 119 1.27 -11.54 -4.39
CA ARG A 119 1.57 -11.09 -5.76
C ARG A 119 0.47 -11.47 -6.74
N GLU A 120 0.13 -12.75 -6.80
CA GLU A 120 -0.94 -13.24 -7.69
C GLU A 120 -2.31 -12.68 -7.30
N THR A 121 -2.52 -12.45 -6.00
CA THR A 121 -3.79 -11.90 -5.51
C THR A 121 -4.02 -10.47 -6.00
N ILE A 122 -3.01 -9.61 -5.88
CA ILE A 122 -3.15 -8.22 -6.31
C ILE A 122 -3.21 -8.12 -7.84
N ASN A 123 -2.44 -8.94 -8.57
CA ASN A 123 -2.50 -9.01 -10.02
C ASN A 123 -3.88 -9.48 -10.51
N ALA A 124 -4.41 -10.55 -9.91
CA ALA A 124 -5.74 -11.06 -10.27
C ALA A 124 -6.84 -10.04 -9.95
N ALA A 125 -6.79 -9.36 -8.80
CA ALA A 125 -7.73 -8.32 -8.44
C ALA A 125 -7.74 -7.17 -9.46
N THR A 126 -6.57 -6.74 -9.90
CA THR A 126 -6.39 -5.69 -10.92
C THR A 126 -6.92 -6.14 -12.28
N MET A 127 -6.63 -7.37 -12.70
CA MET A 127 -7.14 -7.91 -13.96
C MET A 127 -8.67 -8.00 -13.96
N LEU A 128 -9.26 -8.47 -12.87
CA LEU A 128 -10.72 -8.63 -12.74
C LEU A 128 -11.43 -7.28 -12.55
N GLY A 129 -10.90 -6.40 -11.73
CA GLY A 129 -11.56 -5.14 -11.36
C GLY A 129 -11.27 -3.97 -12.28
N GLN A 130 -10.16 -4.00 -13.04
CA GLN A 130 -9.75 -2.92 -13.96
C GLN A 130 -9.61 -3.38 -15.40
N SER A 131 -9.82 -4.66 -15.72
CA SER A 131 -9.65 -5.23 -17.07
C SER A 131 -8.24 -5.07 -17.67
N LYS A 132 -7.24 -4.98 -16.83
CA LYS A 132 -5.83 -4.99 -17.25
C LYS A 132 -5.41 -6.39 -17.67
N ASN A 133 -4.49 -6.49 -18.63
CA ASN A 133 -3.85 -7.77 -18.93
C ASN A 133 -2.80 -8.13 -17.86
N ALA A 134 -2.26 -9.36 -17.92
CA ALA A 134 -1.32 -9.85 -16.91
C ALA A 134 -0.06 -8.97 -16.79
N PHE A 135 0.47 -8.48 -17.91
CA PHE A 135 1.66 -7.65 -17.93
C PHE A 135 1.42 -6.26 -17.33
N GLN A 136 0.28 -5.63 -17.67
CA GLN A 136 -0.12 -4.36 -17.08
C GLN A 136 -0.37 -4.49 -15.56
N ALA A 137 -1.07 -5.55 -15.14
CA ALA A 137 -1.32 -5.80 -13.72
C ALA A 137 0.00 -6.02 -12.97
N GLU A 138 0.93 -6.80 -13.52
CA GLU A 138 2.24 -7.06 -12.92
C GLU A 138 3.04 -5.78 -12.70
N ILE A 139 3.10 -4.89 -13.69
CA ILE A 139 3.82 -3.61 -13.57
C ILE A 139 3.11 -2.70 -12.57
N ASP A 140 1.84 -2.37 -12.83
CA ASP A 140 1.13 -1.31 -12.13
C ASP A 140 0.72 -1.74 -10.70
N SER A 141 0.49 -3.04 -10.46
CA SER A 141 -0.02 -3.53 -9.19
C SER A 141 1.04 -4.10 -8.29
N ALA A 142 1.86 -5.02 -8.81
CA ALA A 142 2.86 -5.69 -8.00
C ALA A 142 4.15 -4.89 -7.98
N CYS A 143 4.81 -4.70 -9.14
CA CYS A 143 6.15 -4.14 -9.19
C CYS A 143 6.20 -2.70 -8.68
N GLU A 144 5.35 -1.80 -9.18
CA GLU A 144 5.35 -0.39 -8.75
C GLU A 144 5.08 -0.25 -7.26
N LEU A 145 4.10 -0.97 -6.71
CA LEU A 145 3.77 -0.85 -5.29
C LEU A 145 4.90 -1.38 -4.40
N ILE A 146 5.54 -2.49 -4.78
CA ILE A 146 6.72 -3.03 -4.09
C ILE A 146 7.87 -2.01 -4.14
N ASP A 147 8.11 -1.43 -5.32
CA ASP A 147 9.14 -0.43 -5.54
C ASP A 147 8.88 0.82 -4.71
N PHE A 148 7.67 1.37 -4.73
CA PHE A 148 7.32 2.53 -3.90
C PHE A 148 7.57 2.28 -2.41
N PHE A 149 7.22 1.12 -1.88
CA PHE A 149 7.52 0.80 -0.50
C PHE A 149 9.02 0.69 -0.21
N ASN A 150 9.80 0.17 -1.15
CA ASN A 150 11.24 0.04 -0.98
C ASN A 150 11.97 1.38 -1.14
N PHE A 151 11.71 2.10 -2.24
CA PHE A 151 12.39 3.37 -2.55
C PHE A 151 12.02 4.48 -1.58
N ASN A 152 10.74 4.61 -1.18
CA ASN A 152 10.35 5.63 -0.20
C ASN A 152 10.97 5.39 1.19
N CYS A 153 11.25 4.14 1.57
CA CYS A 153 12.02 3.85 2.77
C CYS A 153 13.45 4.36 2.69
N GLU A 154 14.11 4.18 1.54
CA GLU A 154 15.46 4.69 1.31
C GLU A 154 15.48 6.22 1.24
N TYR A 155 14.53 6.84 0.53
CA TYR A 155 14.39 8.30 0.45
C TYR A 155 14.12 8.93 1.82
N LEU A 156 13.33 8.30 2.68
CA LEU A 156 13.13 8.77 4.05
C LEU A 156 14.47 8.85 4.81
N GLN A 157 15.31 7.83 4.69
CA GLN A 157 16.64 7.85 5.30
C GLN A 157 17.51 8.96 4.72
N GLN A 158 17.52 9.13 3.39
CA GLN A 158 18.27 10.22 2.74
C GLN A 158 17.83 11.59 3.26
N ILE A 159 16.50 11.84 3.33
CA ILE A 159 15.95 13.08 3.87
C ILE A 159 16.42 13.31 5.31
N TYR A 160 16.42 12.29 6.16
CA TYR A 160 16.87 12.44 7.55
C TYR A 160 18.38 12.62 7.70
N GLN A 161 19.16 12.18 6.71
CA GLN A 161 20.60 12.40 6.65
C GLN A 161 20.99 13.77 6.13
N GLU A 162 20.08 14.48 5.45
CA GLU A 162 20.31 15.85 4.98
C GLU A 162 20.35 16.80 6.18
N GLN A 163 21.58 17.20 6.55
CA GLN A 163 21.84 18.10 7.65
C GLN A 163 22.54 19.37 7.14
N PRO A 164 22.51 20.49 7.89
CA PRO A 164 23.21 21.70 7.49
C PRO A 164 24.67 21.42 7.17
N PRO A 165 25.16 21.85 5.97
CA PRO A 165 26.53 21.53 5.55
C PRO A 165 27.61 22.29 6.32
N TYR A 166 27.22 23.30 7.08
CA TYR A 166 28.14 24.15 7.81
C TYR A 166 27.63 24.50 9.23
N SER A 167 28.53 24.44 10.19
CA SER A 167 28.30 24.93 11.53
C SER A 167 29.43 25.89 11.92
N PRO A 168 29.18 27.14 12.36
CA PRO A 168 30.19 28.05 12.85
C PRO A 168 30.92 27.48 14.06
N GLU A 169 32.09 28.09 14.38
CA GLU A 169 32.84 27.73 15.57
C GLU A 169 31.99 27.89 16.83
N GLY A 170 32.00 26.85 17.67
CA GLY A 170 31.21 26.79 18.92
C GLY A 170 29.71 26.50 18.73
N VAL A 171 29.24 26.25 17.52
CA VAL A 171 27.85 25.94 17.21
C VAL A 171 27.77 24.63 16.44
N TRP A 172 26.76 23.81 16.78
CA TRP A 172 26.41 22.61 16.02
C TRP A 172 24.98 22.74 15.51
N ASN A 173 24.83 23.08 14.21
CA ASN A 173 23.53 23.18 13.56
C ASN A 173 23.01 21.80 13.20
N GLN A 174 21.73 21.57 13.45
CA GLN A 174 21.03 20.36 13.02
C GLN A 174 19.58 20.66 12.65
N VAL A 175 18.99 19.80 11.82
CA VAL A 175 17.58 19.81 11.45
C VAL A 175 16.88 18.64 12.13
N GLU A 176 15.75 18.91 12.72
CA GLU A 176 14.81 17.89 13.22
C GLU A 176 13.48 18.01 12.49
N TYR A 177 12.91 16.86 12.13
CA TYR A 177 11.65 16.81 11.41
C TYR A 177 10.49 16.63 12.39
N ARG A 178 9.66 17.65 12.51
CA ARG A 178 8.44 17.61 13.31
C ARG A 178 7.38 16.78 12.62
N GLY A 179 6.66 15.94 13.37
CA GLY A 179 5.48 15.22 12.88
C GLY A 179 4.39 16.18 12.39
N LEU A 180 3.66 15.75 11.35
CA LEU A 180 2.56 16.52 10.78
C LEU A 180 1.45 16.76 11.82
N GLU A 181 0.82 17.92 11.75
CA GLU A 181 -0.42 18.23 12.47
C GLU A 181 -1.63 17.68 11.72
N GLY A 182 -2.65 17.25 12.48
CA GLY A 182 -3.87 16.74 11.91
C GLY A 182 -3.77 15.31 11.37
N PHE A 183 -4.41 15.07 10.23
CA PHE A 183 -4.42 13.80 9.50
C PHE A 183 -4.17 14.04 8.01
N VAL A 184 -3.82 12.97 7.29
CA VAL A 184 -3.65 13.01 5.84
C VAL A 184 -4.88 12.38 5.19
N PHE A 185 -5.46 13.09 4.23
CA PHE A 185 -6.46 12.56 3.33
C PHE A 185 -5.83 12.26 1.97
N ALA A 186 -5.90 11.02 1.53
CA ALA A 186 -5.36 10.58 0.25
C ALA A 186 -6.46 10.03 -0.64
N ILE A 187 -6.47 10.45 -1.90
CA ILE A 187 -7.29 9.86 -2.96
C ILE A 187 -6.34 9.16 -3.91
N THR A 188 -6.42 7.83 -3.95
CA THR A 188 -5.54 7.04 -4.80
C THR A 188 -5.95 7.15 -6.26
N PRO A 189 -4.99 7.10 -7.22
CA PRO A 189 -5.29 7.04 -8.64
C PRO A 189 -6.14 5.80 -8.96
N PHE A 190 -7.23 6.00 -9.69
CA PHE A 190 -8.18 4.93 -10.02
C PHE A 190 -7.67 3.92 -11.04
N ASN A 191 -6.59 4.22 -11.74
CA ASN A 191 -5.95 3.37 -12.75
C ASN A 191 -4.71 2.62 -12.22
N LEU A 192 -4.28 2.89 -11.00
CA LEU A 192 -3.21 2.17 -10.32
C LEU A 192 -3.79 1.21 -9.28
N SER A 193 -3.01 0.21 -8.90
CA SER A 193 -3.45 -0.88 -8.02
C SER A 193 -3.82 -0.47 -6.61
N LEU A 194 -3.43 0.72 -6.20
CA LEU A 194 -3.74 1.27 -4.89
C LEU A 194 -5.24 1.38 -4.62
N ILE A 195 -6.08 1.38 -5.66
CA ILE A 195 -7.54 1.38 -5.52
C ILE A 195 -8.07 0.04 -4.94
N HIS A 196 -7.31 -1.05 -5.05
CA HIS A 196 -7.69 -2.37 -4.53
C HIS A 196 -7.18 -2.65 -3.12
N ILE A 197 -6.38 -1.76 -2.58
CA ILE A 197 -5.83 -1.84 -1.23
C ILE A 197 -6.71 -1.08 -0.24
#